data_0894e46baf11e2cdca1a130e46d5f9be
#
_entry.id   0894e46baf11e2cdca1a130e46d5f9be
#
_cell.length_a   1.000
_cell.length_b   1.000
_cell.length_c   1.000
_cell.angle_alpha   90.00
_cell.angle_beta   90.00
_cell.angle_gamma   90.00
#
_symmetry.space_group_name_H-M   'P 1'
#
loop_
_entity.id
_entity.type
_entity.pdbx_description
1 polymer ?
#
loop_
_entity_poly.entity_id
_entity_poly.type
_entity_poly.pdbx_seq_one_letter_code
_entity_poly.pdbx_strand_id
1 'polypeptide(L)'
;MKIIAMRNYLGVLILFILGSCAEKEEIRKYTTVEVETIYTDSLSFRAIQIMDGGNLAFAANKGAFGLVDLRTNKVRMNIQKYDSILPEFRAIAQNDADFFMLSVGNPALLYKTGDSGGMELVYKEEDDEVFYDAMTFWNNQEGIAVGDSMNGCLSIIISRDGGTTWNKLPCSSLPKSEAGEGAFAASNTNIKVLGNKTWIATTSGNVYYSQDKGLTWTVTKSPVESSEPTQGIFSIDFYDENIGFVFGGDYTRPEINSANKAITTDGGRTWKMVANEKLPNFRSCVQFMPNSKGKSIIALGFNGIAYSHDSGENWKQLSDESFYTLRFLNDTIAYAAGKNRIAKLIFH
;
A
#
# COMPACT_ATOMS: atom_id res chain seq x y z
N MET A 1 1.35 -87.68 -31.01
CA MET A 1 0.38 -86.55 -30.96
C MET A 1 0.31 -86.04 -29.52
N LYS A 2 1.06 -84.99 -29.17
CA LYS A 2 1.12 -84.40 -27.81
C LYS A 2 0.27 -83.14 -27.80
N ILE A 3 -0.77 -83.11 -26.98
CA ILE A 3 -1.64 -81.97 -26.77
C ILE A 3 -0.97 -81.09 -25.71
N ILE A 4 -0.65 -79.88 -26.03
CA ILE A 4 -0.11 -78.87 -25.12
C ILE A 4 -1.28 -78.03 -24.61
N ALA A 5 -1.52 -78.08 -23.29
CA ALA A 5 -2.52 -77.31 -22.62
C ALA A 5 -1.98 -75.88 -22.35
N MET A 6 -2.59 -74.85 -22.92
CA MET A 6 -2.34 -73.45 -22.63
C MET A 6 -3.07 -73.04 -21.33
N ARG A 7 -2.32 -72.63 -20.31
CA ARG A 7 -2.82 -72.12 -19.04
C ARG A 7 -2.91 -70.59 -19.14
N ASN A 8 -4.12 -70.02 -19.14
CA ASN A 8 -4.40 -68.61 -19.07
C ASN A 8 -4.08 -68.08 -17.69
N TYR A 9 -3.11 -67.16 -17.58
CA TYR A 9 -2.90 -66.31 -16.39
C TYR A 9 -3.74 -65.04 -16.51
N LEU A 10 -4.79 -64.94 -15.71
CA LEU A 10 -5.58 -63.72 -15.54
C LEU A 10 -4.84 -62.81 -14.54
N GLY A 11 -4.12 -61.82 -15.04
CA GLY A 11 -3.47 -60.84 -14.20
C GLY A 11 -4.50 -59.83 -13.70
N VAL A 12 -4.78 -59.82 -12.39
CA VAL A 12 -5.60 -58.80 -11.73
C VAL A 12 -4.72 -57.57 -11.50
N LEU A 13 -4.94 -56.50 -12.28
CA LEU A 13 -4.31 -55.20 -12.11
C LEU A 13 -5.05 -54.49 -10.99
N ILE A 14 -4.49 -54.45 -9.77
CA ILE A 14 -5.02 -53.66 -8.64
C ILE A 14 -4.53 -52.21 -8.86
N LEU A 15 -5.45 -51.34 -9.28
CA LEU A 15 -5.22 -49.88 -9.35
C LEU A 15 -5.28 -49.31 -7.92
N PHE A 16 -4.14 -49.02 -7.31
CA PHE A 16 -4.08 -48.20 -6.09
C PHE A 16 -4.40 -46.74 -6.44
N ILE A 17 -5.63 -46.32 -6.20
CA ILE A 17 -5.98 -44.90 -6.20
C ILE A 17 -5.43 -44.31 -4.90
N LEU A 18 -4.23 -43.68 -4.98
CA LEU A 18 -3.73 -42.83 -3.92
C LEU A 18 -4.60 -41.56 -3.90
N GLY A 19 -5.63 -41.57 -3.09
CA GLY A 19 -6.39 -40.39 -2.74
C GLY A 19 -5.45 -39.45 -1.95
N SER A 20 -4.79 -38.52 -2.63
CA SER A 20 -4.13 -37.39 -1.99
C SER A 20 -5.23 -36.51 -1.41
N CYS A 21 -5.53 -36.66 -0.13
CA CYS A 21 -6.20 -35.63 0.65
C CYS A 21 -5.24 -34.45 0.72
N ALA A 22 -5.35 -33.51 -0.21
CA ALA A 22 -4.79 -32.19 0.01
C ALA A 22 -5.52 -31.62 1.23
N GLU A 23 -4.84 -31.53 2.37
CA GLU A 23 -5.33 -30.77 3.51
C GLU A 23 -5.66 -29.38 3.00
N LYS A 24 -6.93 -29.00 3.11
CA LYS A 24 -7.39 -27.67 2.77
C LYS A 24 -6.82 -26.77 3.87
N GLU A 25 -5.68 -26.15 3.60
CA GLU A 25 -5.04 -25.20 4.50
C GLU A 25 -6.06 -24.11 4.86
N GLU A 26 -6.57 -24.18 6.09
CA GLU A 26 -7.63 -23.30 6.55
C GLU A 26 -7.04 -21.90 6.79
N ILE A 27 -7.60 -20.90 6.12
CA ILE A 27 -7.15 -19.51 6.28
C ILE A 27 -7.47 -19.09 7.72
N ARG A 28 -6.44 -18.65 8.43
CA ARG A 28 -6.57 -18.16 9.81
C ARG A 28 -7.55 -16.98 9.87
N LYS A 29 -8.47 -17.04 10.83
CA LYS A 29 -9.43 -15.96 11.12
C LYS A 29 -9.03 -15.25 12.40
N TYR A 30 -9.23 -13.95 12.40
CA TYR A 30 -8.89 -13.09 13.53
C TYR A 30 -10.15 -12.50 14.14
N THR A 31 -10.18 -12.42 15.46
CA THR A 31 -11.35 -11.94 16.20
C THR A 31 -11.08 -10.69 17.01
N THR A 32 -9.82 -10.44 17.35
CA THR A 32 -9.39 -9.29 18.15
C THR A 32 -8.05 -8.77 17.65
N VAL A 33 -7.72 -7.53 18.00
CA VAL A 33 -6.41 -6.94 17.82
C VAL A 33 -5.96 -6.30 19.14
N GLU A 34 -4.76 -6.66 19.58
CA GLU A 34 -4.07 -5.96 20.66
C GLU A 34 -3.26 -4.81 20.08
N VAL A 35 -3.32 -3.64 20.72
CA VAL A 35 -2.63 -2.42 20.29
C VAL A 35 -1.61 -2.03 21.35
N GLU A 36 -0.33 -2.19 21.03
CA GLU A 36 0.80 -1.82 21.88
C GLU A 36 1.45 -0.55 21.33
N THR A 37 1.34 0.59 22.03
CA THR A 37 2.03 1.82 21.63
C THR A 37 3.53 1.67 21.89
N ILE A 38 4.35 1.77 20.83
CA ILE A 38 5.80 1.62 20.89
C ILE A 38 6.55 2.96 20.83
N TYR A 39 5.91 4.03 20.35
CA TYR A 39 6.48 5.36 20.30
C TYR A 39 5.37 6.43 20.33
N THR A 40 5.63 7.53 21.05
CA THR A 40 4.76 8.71 21.12
C THR A 40 5.57 9.98 20.93
N ASP A 41 5.05 10.89 20.09
CA ASP A 41 5.59 12.24 19.89
C ASP A 41 4.48 13.15 19.32
N SER A 42 4.62 14.47 19.43
CA SER A 42 3.69 15.46 18.89
C SER A 42 3.83 15.64 17.36
N LEU A 43 3.82 14.50 16.64
CA LEU A 43 4.02 14.40 15.20
C LEU A 43 2.82 13.73 14.50
N SER A 44 2.71 13.99 13.19
CA SER A 44 1.77 13.29 12.31
C SER A 44 2.53 12.26 11.50
N PHE A 45 2.40 10.97 11.86
CA PHE A 45 3.09 9.88 11.20
C PHE A 45 2.20 9.29 10.11
N ARG A 46 2.43 9.66 8.85
CA ARG A 46 1.63 9.17 7.70
C ARG A 46 2.35 8.13 6.84
N ALA A 47 3.66 8.01 7.04
CA ALA A 47 4.50 7.07 6.29
C ALA A 47 5.43 6.31 7.23
N ILE A 48 5.32 4.98 7.18
CA ILE A 48 6.20 4.03 7.90
C ILE A 48 6.63 2.92 6.95
N GLN A 49 7.82 2.37 7.19
CA GLN A 49 8.38 1.27 6.41
C GLN A 49 9.14 0.31 7.34
N ILE A 50 8.82 -0.98 7.26
CA ILE A 50 9.61 -2.00 7.95
C ILE A 50 10.90 -2.18 7.16
N MET A 51 12.02 -1.99 7.85
CA MET A 51 13.36 -2.10 7.29
C MET A 51 13.96 -3.46 7.61
N ASP A 52 14.90 -3.90 6.80
CA ASP A 52 15.73 -5.05 7.14
C ASP A 52 16.47 -4.81 8.46
N GLY A 53 16.78 -5.90 9.18
CA GLY A 53 17.46 -5.81 10.48
C GLY A 53 16.57 -5.44 11.67
N GLY A 54 15.23 -5.46 11.51
CA GLY A 54 14.28 -5.32 12.60
C GLY A 54 14.11 -3.88 13.10
N ASN A 55 14.12 -2.93 12.17
CA ASN A 55 13.79 -1.52 12.41
C ASN A 55 12.50 -1.13 11.69
N LEU A 56 11.81 -0.14 12.22
CA LEU A 56 10.72 0.56 11.56
C LEU A 56 11.16 1.99 11.26
N ALA A 57 11.26 2.34 9.98
CA ALA A 57 11.50 3.70 9.56
C ALA A 57 10.20 4.51 9.56
N PHE A 58 10.30 5.78 9.86
CA PHE A 58 9.19 6.73 9.74
C PHE A 58 9.67 8.08 9.20
N ALA A 59 8.76 8.77 8.52
CA ALA A 59 8.89 10.19 8.24
C ALA A 59 7.56 10.89 8.56
N ALA A 60 7.63 12.14 9.02
CA ALA A 60 6.50 12.86 9.58
C ALA A 60 6.56 14.36 9.20
N ASN A 61 5.61 15.12 9.71
CA ASN A 61 5.64 16.57 9.62
C ASN A 61 6.79 17.19 10.43
N LYS A 62 7.00 18.49 10.29
CA LYS A 62 8.07 19.26 10.97
C LYS A 62 9.48 18.75 10.64
N GLY A 63 9.68 18.15 9.47
CA GLY A 63 10.96 17.62 9.03
C GLY A 63 11.43 16.39 9.77
N ALA A 64 10.61 15.80 10.63
CA ALA A 64 11.00 14.68 11.49
C ALA A 64 11.09 13.37 10.70
N PHE A 65 12.13 12.59 10.94
CA PHE A 65 12.31 11.23 10.43
C PHE A 65 13.15 10.40 11.38
N GLY A 66 13.05 9.10 11.31
CA GLY A 66 13.82 8.26 12.22
C GLY A 66 13.54 6.78 12.10
N LEU A 67 14.12 6.03 13.05
CA LEU A 67 14.04 4.59 13.17
C LEU A 67 13.60 4.20 14.58
N VAL A 68 12.68 3.24 14.66
CA VAL A 68 12.33 2.53 15.90
C VAL A 68 12.95 1.13 15.81
N ASP A 69 13.80 0.77 16.74
CA ASP A 69 14.27 -0.63 16.92
C ASP A 69 13.10 -1.46 17.46
N LEU A 70 12.62 -2.42 16.67
CA LEU A 70 11.42 -3.21 16.99
C LEU A 70 11.60 -4.23 18.11
N ARG A 71 12.83 -4.47 18.58
CA ARG A 71 13.13 -5.37 19.70
C ARG A 71 13.16 -4.63 21.03
N THR A 72 13.58 -3.35 21.00
CA THR A 72 13.85 -2.57 22.22
C THR A 72 12.97 -1.34 22.36
N ASN A 73 12.20 -1.00 21.33
CA ASN A 73 11.41 0.22 21.19
C ASN A 73 12.25 1.50 21.32
N LYS A 74 13.58 1.41 21.16
CA LYS A 74 14.45 2.59 21.14
C LYS A 74 14.30 3.35 19.85
N VAL A 75 14.15 4.66 19.97
CA VAL A 75 13.97 5.57 18.82
C VAL A 75 15.24 6.37 18.58
N ARG A 76 15.63 6.48 17.32
CA ARG A 76 16.64 7.42 16.81
C ARG A 76 15.93 8.33 15.83
N MET A 77 15.84 9.60 16.15
CA MET A 77 15.12 10.60 15.34
C MET A 77 16.06 11.77 15.00
N ASN A 78 15.84 12.35 13.83
CA ASN A 78 16.49 13.58 13.40
C ASN A 78 15.45 14.51 12.73
N ILE A 79 15.85 15.76 12.49
CA ILE A 79 15.05 16.78 11.80
C ILE A 79 15.78 17.22 10.55
N GLN A 80 15.18 16.93 9.38
CA GLN A 80 15.64 17.48 8.11
C GLN A 80 15.08 18.87 7.91
N LYS A 81 15.95 19.83 7.61
CA LYS A 81 15.58 21.18 7.21
C LYS A 81 16.00 21.43 5.77
N TYR A 82 15.25 22.28 5.10
CA TYR A 82 15.64 22.87 3.83
C TYR A 82 15.55 24.40 3.99
N ASP A 83 16.70 25.07 4.08
CA ASP A 83 16.80 26.46 4.49
C ASP A 83 16.07 26.74 5.82
N SER A 84 15.02 27.57 5.81
CA SER A 84 14.17 27.85 6.96
C SER A 84 12.94 26.95 7.05
N ILE A 85 12.73 26.06 6.06
CA ILE A 85 11.54 25.20 5.96
C ILE A 85 11.74 23.91 6.76
N LEU A 86 10.71 23.49 7.46
CA LEU A 86 10.57 22.14 8.04
C LEU A 86 9.63 21.35 7.12
N PRO A 87 10.15 20.47 6.23
CA PRO A 87 9.32 19.76 5.27
C PRO A 87 8.26 18.90 5.95
N GLU A 88 7.11 18.74 5.31
CA GLU A 88 6.09 17.76 5.71
C GLU A 88 6.25 16.49 4.89
N PHE A 89 6.88 15.48 5.47
CA PHE A 89 7.09 14.20 4.82
C PHE A 89 5.84 13.31 4.97
N ARG A 90 5.33 12.82 3.83
CA ARG A 90 4.17 11.90 3.79
C ARG A 90 4.40 10.65 2.97
N ALA A 91 5.52 10.57 2.26
CA ALA A 91 5.90 9.38 1.52
C ALA A 91 7.32 8.95 1.88
N ILE A 92 7.51 7.64 2.01
CA ILE A 92 8.81 7.00 2.22
C ILE A 92 8.91 5.74 1.38
N ALA A 93 10.12 5.37 1.04
CA ALA A 93 10.45 4.11 0.40
C ALA A 93 11.87 3.67 0.80
N GLN A 94 12.22 2.45 0.41
CA GLN A 94 13.57 1.92 0.56
C GLN A 94 13.93 1.04 -0.64
N ASN A 95 15.22 0.93 -0.87
CA ASN A 95 15.86 -0.18 -1.56
C ASN A 95 16.88 -0.83 -0.62
N ASP A 96 17.72 -1.74 -1.09
CA ASP A 96 18.70 -2.43 -0.23
C ASP A 96 19.78 -1.48 0.32
N ALA A 97 20.03 -0.34 -0.36
CA ALA A 97 21.09 0.59 0.01
C ALA A 97 20.58 1.78 0.83
N ASP A 98 19.42 2.32 0.46
CA ASP A 98 18.98 3.63 0.88
C ASP A 98 17.52 3.64 1.40
N PHE A 99 17.29 4.55 2.35
CA PHE A 99 15.98 5.02 2.76
C PHE A 99 15.70 6.36 2.08
N PHE A 100 14.45 6.53 1.63
CA PHE A 100 13.98 7.72 0.93
C PHE A 100 12.82 8.34 1.66
N MET A 101 12.74 9.68 1.67
CA MET A 101 11.61 10.43 2.18
C MET A 101 11.27 11.60 1.25
N LEU A 102 9.97 11.80 0.98
CA LEU A 102 9.46 12.82 0.08
C LEU A 102 8.46 13.71 0.79
N SER A 103 8.65 15.02 0.70
CA SER A 103 7.71 16.00 1.20
C SER A 103 6.57 16.25 0.21
N VAL A 104 5.44 16.74 0.74
CA VAL A 104 4.23 16.92 -0.07
C VAL A 104 4.28 18.15 -0.98
N GLY A 105 4.54 19.32 -0.43
CA GLY A 105 4.27 20.58 -1.14
C GLY A 105 5.49 21.44 -1.37
N ASN A 106 5.24 22.64 -1.88
CA ASN A 106 6.19 23.60 -2.42
C ASN A 106 7.22 24.13 -1.40
N PRO A 107 8.52 23.84 -1.61
CA PRO A 107 9.05 22.90 -2.60
C PRO A 107 8.81 21.44 -2.23
N ALA A 108 8.55 20.59 -3.22
CA ALA A 108 8.63 19.14 -3.04
C ALA A 108 10.11 18.73 -2.99
N LEU A 109 10.48 18.01 -1.93
CA LEU A 109 11.86 17.66 -1.62
C LEU A 109 11.97 16.14 -1.40
N LEU A 110 12.77 15.47 -2.22
CA LEU A 110 13.07 14.06 -2.06
C LEU A 110 14.50 13.90 -1.58
N TYR A 111 14.63 13.29 -0.41
CA TYR A 111 15.92 12.98 0.19
C TYR A 111 16.15 11.47 0.20
N LYS A 112 17.40 11.06 0.09
CA LYS A 112 17.88 9.69 0.37
C LYS A 112 18.93 9.70 1.46
N THR A 113 19.22 8.55 2.05
CA THR A 113 20.38 8.38 2.92
C THR A 113 21.66 8.60 2.12
N GLY A 114 22.58 9.37 2.67
CA GLY A 114 23.85 9.66 2.04
C GLY A 114 25.01 8.86 2.66
N ASP A 115 26.06 8.69 1.91
CA ASP A 115 27.28 7.95 2.32
C ASP A 115 27.96 8.54 3.57
N SER A 116 27.76 9.84 3.81
CA SER A 116 28.31 10.55 4.98
C SER A 116 27.46 10.41 6.25
N GLY A 117 26.33 9.68 6.19
CA GLY A 117 25.38 9.53 7.30
C GLY A 117 24.38 10.66 7.45
N GLY A 118 24.37 11.64 6.54
CA GLY A 118 23.35 12.67 6.39
C GLY A 118 22.32 12.29 5.33
N MET A 119 21.28 13.13 5.16
CA MET A 119 20.33 13.00 4.06
C MET A 119 20.78 13.85 2.87
N GLU A 120 20.76 13.26 1.69
CA GLU A 120 21.09 13.91 0.41
C GLU A 120 19.83 14.28 -0.34
N LEU A 121 19.72 15.54 -0.83
CA LEU A 121 18.62 15.97 -1.68
C LEU A 121 18.87 15.48 -3.10
N VAL A 122 18.00 14.59 -3.60
CA VAL A 122 18.12 13.95 -4.94
C VAL A 122 17.05 14.42 -5.93
N TYR A 123 16.02 15.13 -5.45
CA TYR A 123 15.03 15.77 -6.31
C TYR A 123 14.40 16.96 -5.61
N LYS A 124 14.18 18.02 -6.39
CA LYS A 124 13.44 19.21 -5.95
C LYS A 124 12.53 19.69 -7.07
N GLU A 125 11.31 20.07 -6.72
CA GLU A 125 10.37 20.73 -7.61
C GLU A 125 9.71 21.91 -6.89
N GLU A 126 9.72 23.06 -7.54
CA GLU A 126 9.15 24.31 -7.05
C GLU A 126 8.02 24.71 -8.00
N ASP A 127 6.79 24.60 -7.53
CA ASP A 127 5.58 25.05 -8.21
C ASP A 127 4.47 25.17 -7.17
N ASP A 128 3.57 26.15 -7.33
CA ASP A 128 2.49 26.37 -6.37
C ASP A 128 1.47 25.21 -6.32
N GLU A 129 1.37 24.44 -7.41
CA GLU A 129 0.48 23.29 -7.53
C GLU A 129 1.17 21.95 -7.20
N VAL A 130 2.49 21.94 -6.91
CA VAL A 130 3.21 20.70 -6.64
C VAL A 130 2.76 20.05 -5.35
N PHE A 131 2.35 18.78 -5.44
CA PHE A 131 1.99 17.97 -4.29
C PHE A 131 2.26 16.50 -4.57
N TYR A 132 3.11 15.84 -3.75
CA TYR A 132 3.44 14.43 -3.88
C TYR A 132 2.81 13.60 -2.75
N ASP A 133 2.26 12.43 -3.10
CA ASP A 133 1.38 11.64 -2.24
C ASP A 133 2.00 10.34 -1.74
N ALA A 134 2.70 9.63 -2.62
CA ALA A 134 3.26 8.33 -2.31
C ALA A 134 4.51 8.01 -3.13
N MET A 135 5.30 7.08 -2.60
CA MET A 135 6.54 6.63 -3.22
C MET A 135 6.78 5.15 -2.91
N THR A 136 7.37 4.42 -3.88
CA THR A 136 7.80 3.04 -3.71
C THR A 136 8.91 2.67 -4.69
N PHE A 137 9.51 1.50 -4.52
CA PHE A 137 10.48 0.92 -5.46
C PHE A 137 9.96 -0.39 -6.02
N TRP A 138 10.21 -0.64 -7.33
CA TRP A 138 10.01 -1.95 -7.95
C TRP A 138 11.12 -2.94 -7.60
N ASN A 139 12.32 -2.42 -7.48
CA ASN A 139 13.55 -3.16 -7.15
C ASN A 139 14.63 -2.15 -6.69
N ASN A 140 15.86 -2.64 -6.46
CA ASN A 140 16.95 -1.82 -5.95
C ASN A 140 17.39 -0.66 -6.88
N GLN A 141 17.05 -0.69 -8.15
CA GLN A 141 17.45 0.31 -9.14
C GLN A 141 16.31 1.24 -9.56
N GLU A 142 15.07 0.78 -9.45
CA GLU A 142 13.96 1.48 -10.07
C GLU A 142 12.89 1.86 -9.05
N GLY A 143 12.65 3.16 -8.92
CA GLY A 143 11.67 3.75 -8.00
C GLY A 143 10.68 4.66 -8.72
N ILE A 144 9.53 4.88 -8.08
CA ILE A 144 8.46 5.75 -8.56
C ILE A 144 7.87 6.55 -7.41
N ALA A 145 7.56 7.81 -7.65
CA ALA A 145 6.66 8.60 -6.81
C ALA A 145 5.55 9.23 -7.65
N VAL A 146 4.39 9.41 -7.01
CA VAL A 146 3.20 9.98 -7.62
C VAL A 146 2.72 11.18 -6.82
N GLY A 147 2.21 12.17 -7.51
CA GLY A 147 1.59 13.37 -6.96
C GLY A 147 0.40 13.83 -7.79
N ASP A 148 -0.22 14.90 -7.31
CA ASP A 148 -1.40 15.53 -7.93
C ASP A 148 -1.16 15.92 -9.38
N SER A 149 -2.23 16.06 -10.12
CA SER A 149 -2.18 16.41 -11.53
C SER A 149 -1.73 17.85 -11.72
N MET A 150 -0.77 18.02 -12.62
CA MET A 150 -0.30 19.29 -13.11
C MET A 150 -0.32 19.27 -14.63
N ASN A 151 -0.77 20.37 -15.26
CA ASN A 151 -0.82 20.48 -16.72
C ASN A 151 -1.64 19.36 -17.42
N GLY A 152 -2.63 18.77 -16.72
CA GLY A 152 -3.55 17.76 -17.27
C GLY A 152 -3.06 16.32 -17.27
N CYS A 153 -2.06 15.99 -16.44
CA CYS A 153 -1.61 14.62 -16.15
C CYS A 153 -1.11 14.52 -14.70
N LEU A 154 -1.09 13.31 -14.12
CA LEU A 154 -0.51 13.10 -12.79
C LEU A 154 0.99 13.46 -12.78
N SER A 155 1.46 14.00 -11.67
CA SER A 155 2.90 14.20 -11.43
C SER A 155 3.53 12.86 -11.08
N ILE A 156 4.30 12.28 -12.00
CA ILE A 156 5.01 11.03 -11.79
C ILE A 156 6.50 11.27 -12.02
N ILE A 157 7.31 10.96 -11.00
CA ILE A 157 8.78 10.94 -11.11
C ILE A 157 9.29 9.50 -10.99
N ILE A 158 10.31 9.18 -11.78
CA ILE A 158 10.90 7.85 -11.81
C ILE A 158 12.42 7.95 -11.68
N SER A 159 12.98 7.04 -10.90
CA SER A 159 14.41 6.74 -10.86
C SER A 159 14.69 5.41 -11.57
N ARG A 160 15.88 5.30 -12.19
CA ARG A 160 16.39 4.08 -12.84
C ARG A 160 17.82 3.74 -12.40
N ASP A 161 18.33 4.42 -11.40
CA ASP A 161 19.73 4.37 -10.93
C ASP A 161 19.84 4.24 -9.40
N GLY A 162 18.88 3.53 -8.79
CA GLY A 162 18.85 3.31 -7.36
C GLY A 162 18.41 4.53 -6.55
N GLY A 163 17.73 5.50 -7.18
CA GLY A 163 17.27 6.71 -6.52
C GLY A 163 18.30 7.83 -6.47
N THR A 164 19.41 7.70 -7.20
CA THR A 164 20.43 8.74 -7.31
C THR A 164 19.91 9.95 -8.10
N THR A 165 19.15 9.68 -9.18
CA THR A 165 18.47 10.72 -9.95
C THR A 165 17.00 10.38 -10.13
N TRP A 166 16.15 11.41 -10.21
CA TRP A 166 14.71 11.28 -10.43
C TRP A 166 14.28 12.19 -11.56
N ASN A 167 13.48 11.67 -12.47
CA ASN A 167 13.03 12.41 -13.66
C ASN A 167 11.50 12.40 -13.72
N LYS A 168 10.92 13.59 -13.92
CA LYS A 168 9.47 13.74 -14.12
C LYS A 168 9.08 13.25 -15.51
N LEU A 169 8.06 12.41 -15.58
CA LEU A 169 7.52 11.94 -16.85
C LEU A 169 6.78 13.09 -17.56
N PRO A 170 6.98 13.27 -18.88
CA PRO A 170 6.23 14.26 -19.63
C PRO A 170 4.76 13.83 -19.78
N CYS A 171 3.83 14.77 -19.74
CA CYS A 171 2.38 14.51 -19.93
C CYS A 171 2.07 13.79 -21.22
N SER A 172 2.90 13.92 -22.26
CA SER A 172 2.74 13.20 -23.52
C SER A 172 2.88 11.67 -23.41
N SER A 173 3.50 11.18 -22.31
CA SER A 173 3.64 9.73 -22.03
C SER A 173 2.64 9.21 -21.00
N LEU A 174 1.76 10.08 -20.50
CA LEU A 174 0.78 9.76 -19.48
C LEU A 174 -0.65 9.93 -20.00
N PRO A 175 -1.62 9.18 -19.45
CA PRO A 175 -3.02 9.45 -19.68
C PRO A 175 -3.38 10.87 -19.18
N LYS A 176 -4.37 11.48 -19.84
CA LYS A 176 -4.94 12.74 -19.34
C LYS A 176 -5.64 12.50 -18.01
N SER A 177 -5.38 13.37 -17.04
CA SER A 177 -6.09 13.39 -15.78
C SER A 177 -7.42 14.14 -15.90
N GLU A 178 -8.36 13.87 -14.98
CA GLU A 178 -9.51 14.72 -14.74
C GLU A 178 -9.07 16.05 -14.09
N ALA A 179 -9.89 17.08 -14.17
CA ALA A 179 -9.59 18.37 -13.54
C ALA A 179 -9.51 18.22 -12.01
N GLY A 180 -8.39 18.61 -11.41
CA GLY A 180 -8.15 18.49 -9.97
C GLY A 180 -7.94 17.04 -9.49
N GLU A 181 -7.70 16.11 -10.40
CA GLU A 181 -7.35 14.73 -10.04
C GLU A 181 -5.99 14.69 -9.36
N GLY A 182 -5.90 13.97 -8.28
CA GLY A 182 -4.67 13.74 -7.53
C GLY A 182 -4.74 12.43 -6.78
N ALA A 183 -3.95 12.30 -5.73
CA ALA A 183 -4.06 11.20 -4.80
C ALA A 183 -4.09 11.74 -3.36
N PHE A 184 -4.41 10.89 -2.39
CA PHE A 184 -4.45 11.32 -1.00
C PHE A 184 -3.14 10.94 -0.27
N ALA A 185 -2.32 11.92 0.09
CA ALA A 185 -1.11 11.74 0.90
C ALA A 185 -1.43 11.32 2.35
N ALA A 186 -2.28 10.30 2.51
CA ALA A 186 -2.85 9.91 3.79
C ALA A 186 -2.05 8.80 4.49
N SER A 187 -1.47 7.86 3.71
CA SER A 187 -0.92 6.62 4.27
C SER A 187 0.26 6.04 3.47
N ASN A 188 0.69 6.71 2.39
CA ASN A 188 1.68 6.17 1.42
C ASN A 188 1.24 4.81 0.84
N THR A 189 -0.09 4.61 0.62
CA THR A 189 -0.68 3.37 0.11
C THR A 189 -1.64 3.58 -1.07
N ASN A 190 -1.61 4.72 -1.71
CA ASN A 190 -2.32 4.97 -2.98
C ASN A 190 -1.53 4.49 -4.21
N ILE A 191 -0.35 3.90 -4.00
CA ILE A 191 0.45 3.22 -5.01
C ILE A 191 0.81 1.81 -4.56
N LYS A 192 0.71 0.83 -5.47
CA LYS A 192 1.15 -0.55 -5.27
C LYS A 192 1.96 -1.04 -6.45
N VAL A 193 3.05 -1.75 -6.16
CA VAL A 193 3.88 -2.42 -7.18
C VAL A 193 3.97 -3.91 -6.89
N LEU A 194 3.95 -4.74 -7.95
CA LEU A 194 4.21 -6.18 -7.92
C LEU A 194 5.00 -6.57 -9.18
N GLY A 195 6.23 -7.01 -9.01
CA GLY A 195 7.13 -7.24 -10.14
C GLY A 195 7.30 -5.99 -11.00
N ASN A 196 6.89 -6.03 -12.25
CA ASN A 196 6.94 -4.88 -13.16
C ASN A 196 5.64 -4.04 -13.16
N LYS A 197 4.59 -4.51 -12.49
CA LYS A 197 3.27 -3.90 -12.49
C LYS A 197 3.15 -2.81 -11.44
N THR A 198 2.39 -1.79 -11.77
CA THR A 198 2.08 -0.65 -10.89
C THR A 198 0.62 -0.30 -10.99
N TRP A 199 0.00 -0.03 -9.85
CA TRP A 199 -1.35 0.55 -9.76
C TRP A 199 -1.28 1.81 -8.91
N ILE A 200 -1.94 2.87 -9.37
CA ILE A 200 -2.08 4.13 -8.66
C ILE A 200 -3.57 4.45 -8.55
N ALA A 201 -4.03 4.66 -7.34
CA ALA A 201 -5.43 5.04 -7.06
C ALA A 201 -5.53 6.54 -6.83
N THR A 202 -6.59 7.18 -7.38
CA THR A 202 -6.73 8.62 -7.38
C THR A 202 -8.00 9.12 -6.70
N THR A 203 -8.02 10.42 -6.40
CA THR A 203 -9.17 11.15 -5.84
C THR A 203 -10.38 11.09 -6.76
N SER A 204 -10.18 11.00 -8.08
CA SER A 204 -11.27 10.85 -9.06
C SER A 204 -11.82 9.42 -9.17
N GLY A 205 -11.42 8.49 -8.29
CA GLY A 205 -11.88 7.10 -8.36
C GLY A 205 -11.27 6.31 -9.52
N ASN A 206 -10.28 6.86 -10.20
CA ASN A 206 -9.53 6.19 -11.25
C ASN A 206 -8.40 5.33 -10.68
N VAL A 207 -8.09 4.25 -11.39
CA VAL A 207 -6.91 3.42 -11.14
C VAL A 207 -6.05 3.42 -12.39
N TYR A 208 -4.88 4.03 -12.30
CA TYR A 208 -3.85 4.00 -13.34
C TYR A 208 -3.06 2.72 -13.22
N TYR A 209 -2.86 2.04 -14.33
CA TYR A 209 -2.14 0.77 -14.39
C TYR A 209 -1.01 0.82 -15.40
N SER A 210 0.16 0.37 -15.00
CA SER A 210 1.32 0.11 -15.85
C SER A 210 1.79 -1.34 -15.68
N GLN A 211 2.09 -2.03 -16.78
CA GLN A 211 2.64 -3.39 -16.75
C GLN A 211 4.17 -3.45 -16.88
N ASP A 212 4.82 -2.31 -17.08
CA ASP A 212 6.19 -2.18 -17.57
C ASP A 212 6.97 -1.10 -16.80
N LYS A 213 6.74 -1.02 -15.48
CA LYS A 213 7.41 -0.08 -14.57
C LYS A 213 7.25 1.38 -14.99
N GLY A 214 6.03 1.77 -15.42
CA GLY A 214 5.71 3.15 -15.74
C GLY A 214 6.14 3.62 -17.13
N LEU A 215 6.47 2.71 -18.06
CA LEU A 215 6.74 3.08 -19.46
C LEU A 215 5.44 3.33 -20.23
N THR A 216 4.41 2.51 -19.99
CA THR A 216 3.08 2.69 -20.59
C THR A 216 2.00 2.64 -19.51
N TRP A 217 0.88 3.36 -19.75
CA TRP A 217 -0.18 3.50 -18.77
C TRP A 217 -1.56 3.33 -19.40
N THR A 218 -2.46 2.71 -18.65
CA THR A 218 -3.91 2.65 -18.92
C THR A 218 -4.67 3.11 -17.68
N VAL A 219 -5.93 3.53 -17.84
CA VAL A 219 -6.78 3.99 -16.73
C VAL A 219 -8.08 3.21 -16.74
N THR A 220 -8.53 2.79 -15.58
CA THR A 220 -9.84 2.20 -15.35
C THR A 220 -10.58 2.97 -14.26
N LYS A 221 -11.90 3.09 -14.39
CA LYS A 221 -12.74 3.71 -13.36
C LYS A 221 -13.19 2.66 -12.36
N SER A 222 -13.03 2.94 -11.07
CA SER A 222 -13.64 2.16 -10.00
C SER A 222 -15.06 2.68 -9.68
N PRO A 223 -15.89 1.89 -9.00
CA PRO A 223 -17.21 2.36 -8.56
C PRO A 223 -17.15 3.15 -7.23
N VAL A 224 -15.96 3.52 -6.75
CA VAL A 224 -15.81 4.34 -5.54
C VAL A 224 -16.26 5.76 -5.83
N GLU A 225 -17.09 6.32 -4.94
CA GLU A 225 -17.64 7.67 -5.05
C GLU A 225 -16.54 8.74 -5.03
N SER A 226 -16.59 9.68 -5.94
CA SER A 226 -15.57 10.71 -6.17
C SER A 226 -16.15 12.01 -6.74
N SER A 227 -17.41 12.33 -6.42
CA SER A 227 -18.08 13.54 -6.90
C SER A 227 -17.68 14.82 -6.19
N GLU A 228 -17.01 14.70 -5.03
CA GLU A 228 -16.55 15.84 -4.23
C GLU A 228 -15.02 15.78 -4.04
N PRO A 229 -14.33 16.91 -3.88
CA PRO A 229 -12.86 16.94 -3.70
C PRO A 229 -12.35 16.19 -2.47
N THR A 230 -13.24 15.93 -1.49
CA THR A 230 -12.94 15.20 -0.24
C THR A 230 -13.17 13.71 -0.35
N GLN A 231 -13.71 13.25 -1.49
CA GLN A 231 -14.05 11.87 -1.79
C GLN A 231 -13.05 11.24 -2.76
N GLY A 232 -13.01 9.91 -2.78
CA GLY A 232 -12.22 9.14 -3.72
C GLY A 232 -11.54 7.93 -3.09
N ILE A 233 -10.56 7.38 -3.78
CA ILE A 233 -9.78 6.25 -3.28
C ILE A 233 -8.60 6.78 -2.48
N PHE A 234 -8.46 6.33 -1.23
CA PHE A 234 -7.37 6.70 -0.33
C PHE A 234 -6.23 5.68 -0.31
N SER A 235 -6.56 4.43 -0.62
CA SER A 235 -5.61 3.33 -0.53
C SER A 235 -5.95 2.21 -1.52
N ILE A 236 -4.91 1.60 -2.06
CA ILE A 236 -4.98 0.44 -2.94
C ILE A 236 -3.97 -0.60 -2.49
N ASP A 237 -4.37 -1.86 -2.49
CA ASP A 237 -3.44 -2.96 -2.30
C ASP A 237 -3.79 -4.13 -3.23
N PHE A 238 -2.77 -4.89 -3.61
CA PHE A 238 -2.89 -6.09 -4.41
C PHE A 238 -2.23 -7.25 -3.67
N TYR A 239 -2.98 -8.34 -3.50
CA TYR A 239 -2.46 -9.58 -2.94
C TYR A 239 -1.56 -10.30 -3.93
N ASP A 240 -2.00 -10.38 -5.17
CA ASP A 240 -1.29 -10.91 -6.32
C ASP A 240 -1.60 -10.07 -7.57
N GLU A 241 -1.17 -10.51 -8.73
CA GLU A 241 -1.35 -9.78 -9.99
C GLU A 241 -2.80 -9.64 -10.44
N ASN A 242 -3.74 -10.39 -9.85
CA ASN A 242 -5.16 -10.41 -10.21
C ASN A 242 -6.06 -9.85 -9.11
N ILE A 243 -5.78 -10.16 -7.84
CA ILE A 243 -6.64 -9.81 -6.71
C ILE A 243 -6.16 -8.51 -6.09
N GLY A 244 -6.98 -7.47 -6.22
CA GLY A 244 -6.71 -6.15 -5.65
C GLY A 244 -7.94 -5.56 -4.96
N PHE A 245 -7.70 -4.61 -4.06
CA PHE A 245 -8.72 -3.93 -3.29
C PHE A 245 -8.45 -2.43 -3.23
N VAL A 246 -9.49 -1.62 -3.36
CA VAL A 246 -9.45 -0.18 -3.13
C VAL A 246 -10.39 0.20 -2.01
N PHE A 247 -9.95 1.16 -1.20
CA PHE A 247 -10.73 1.70 -0.10
C PHE A 247 -10.60 3.23 -0.05
N GLY A 248 -11.69 3.90 0.30
CA GLY A 248 -11.73 5.34 0.41
C GLY A 248 -12.96 5.85 1.14
N GLY A 249 -13.67 6.78 0.54
CA GLY A 249 -14.84 7.47 1.07
C GLY A 249 -14.57 8.96 1.23
N ASP A 250 -15.30 9.63 2.13
CA ASP A 250 -15.21 11.06 2.40
C ASP A 250 -14.64 11.31 3.80
N TYR A 251 -13.47 11.94 3.89
CA TYR A 251 -12.83 12.21 5.18
C TYR A 251 -13.55 13.33 5.98
N THR A 252 -14.41 14.12 5.34
CA THR A 252 -15.22 15.17 6.00
C THR A 252 -16.57 14.65 6.47
N ARG A 253 -17.01 13.52 5.93
CA ARG A 253 -18.23 12.79 6.33
C ARG A 253 -17.90 11.32 6.57
N PRO A 254 -17.04 11.04 7.55
CA PRO A 254 -16.40 9.74 7.70
C PRO A 254 -17.35 8.61 8.14
N GLU A 255 -18.59 8.95 8.52
CA GLU A 255 -19.66 8.01 8.84
C GLU A 255 -20.32 7.38 7.60
N ILE A 256 -20.15 7.98 6.41
CA ILE A 256 -20.71 7.45 5.16
C ILE A 256 -19.98 6.16 4.76
N ASN A 257 -20.76 5.13 4.44
CA ASN A 257 -20.28 3.80 4.10
C ASN A 257 -20.74 3.32 2.72
N SER A 258 -21.39 4.18 1.95
CA SER A 258 -21.79 3.90 0.58
C SER A 258 -20.65 4.17 -0.39
N ALA A 259 -20.53 3.34 -1.42
CA ALA A 259 -19.62 3.48 -2.56
C ALA A 259 -18.17 3.80 -2.17
N ASN A 260 -17.64 3.19 -1.09
CA ASN A 260 -16.33 3.52 -0.54
C ASN A 260 -15.30 2.39 -0.67
N LYS A 261 -15.65 1.24 -1.26
CA LYS A 261 -14.75 0.09 -1.39
C LYS A 261 -15.11 -0.81 -2.56
N ALA A 262 -14.08 -1.31 -3.25
CA ALA A 262 -14.25 -2.22 -4.37
C ALA A 262 -13.10 -3.22 -4.47
N ILE A 263 -13.39 -4.36 -5.08
CA ILE A 263 -12.45 -5.45 -5.35
C ILE A 263 -12.29 -5.66 -6.86
N THR A 264 -11.10 -6.06 -7.26
CA THR A 264 -10.83 -6.64 -8.59
C THR A 264 -10.32 -8.06 -8.45
N THR A 265 -10.60 -8.89 -9.47
CA THR A 265 -10.06 -10.26 -9.61
C THR A 265 -9.39 -10.47 -10.96
N ASP A 266 -9.17 -9.40 -11.71
CA ASP A 266 -8.61 -9.41 -13.06
C ASP A 266 -7.45 -8.41 -13.24
N GLY A 267 -6.79 -8.03 -12.13
CA GLY A 267 -5.64 -7.14 -12.15
C GLY A 267 -6.00 -5.67 -12.31
N GLY A 268 -7.23 -5.27 -11.92
CA GLY A 268 -7.68 -3.89 -12.00
C GLY A 268 -8.29 -3.50 -13.34
N ARG A 269 -8.56 -4.48 -14.24
CA ARG A 269 -9.28 -4.21 -15.49
C ARG A 269 -10.74 -3.89 -15.26
N THR A 270 -11.34 -4.57 -14.27
CA THR A 270 -12.70 -4.29 -13.79
C THR A 270 -12.73 -4.27 -12.27
N TRP A 271 -13.63 -3.48 -11.71
CA TRP A 271 -13.81 -3.30 -10.29
C TRP A 271 -15.27 -3.54 -9.90
N LYS A 272 -15.49 -4.35 -8.88
CA LYS A 272 -16.81 -4.65 -8.31
C LYS A 272 -16.93 -4.03 -6.93
N MET A 273 -17.99 -3.25 -6.70
CA MET A 273 -18.34 -2.76 -5.37
C MET A 273 -18.64 -3.92 -4.43
N VAL A 274 -18.13 -3.85 -3.21
CA VAL A 274 -18.38 -4.84 -2.16
C VAL A 274 -18.84 -4.18 -0.88
N ALA A 275 -19.66 -4.89 -0.07
CA ALA A 275 -20.19 -4.40 1.20
C ALA A 275 -20.74 -2.96 1.11
N ASN A 276 -21.45 -2.60 0.01
CA ASN A 276 -22.05 -1.29 -0.14
C ASN A 276 -23.07 -1.02 0.97
N GLU A 277 -23.08 0.21 1.51
CA GLU A 277 -23.95 0.63 2.63
C GLU A 277 -23.77 -0.20 3.90
N LYS A 278 -22.63 -0.91 4.03
CA LYS A 278 -22.24 -1.67 5.21
C LYS A 278 -20.91 -1.16 5.76
N LEU A 279 -20.70 -1.37 7.05
CA LEU A 279 -19.39 -1.10 7.66
C LEU A 279 -18.28 -1.89 6.96
N PRO A 280 -17.06 -1.38 6.99
CA PRO A 280 -16.65 -0.12 7.61
C PRO A 280 -16.93 1.09 6.71
N ASN A 281 -17.09 2.22 7.35
CA ASN A 281 -17.14 3.55 6.74
C ASN A 281 -15.73 4.00 6.27
N PHE A 282 -15.47 5.32 6.15
CA PHE A 282 -14.18 5.85 5.67
C PHE A 282 -12.96 5.15 6.30
N ARG A 283 -11.98 4.78 5.44
CA ARG A 283 -10.65 4.29 5.84
C ARG A 283 -9.57 4.87 4.92
N SER A 284 -8.42 5.21 5.51
CA SER A 284 -7.28 5.81 4.80
C SER A 284 -6.23 4.81 4.35
N CYS A 285 -6.28 3.58 4.85
CA CYS A 285 -5.31 2.53 4.51
C CYS A 285 -6.00 1.17 4.46
N VAL A 286 -5.75 0.41 3.41
CA VAL A 286 -6.15 -0.98 3.23
C VAL A 286 -4.95 -1.84 2.87
N GLN A 287 -4.83 -3.01 3.49
CA GLN A 287 -3.83 -4.00 3.10
C GLN A 287 -4.37 -5.43 3.23
N PHE A 288 -4.01 -6.29 2.28
CA PHE A 288 -4.19 -7.72 2.43
C PHE A 288 -3.25 -8.25 3.51
N MET A 289 -3.78 -9.14 4.34
CA MET A 289 -2.94 -9.87 5.29
C MET A 289 -2.05 -10.88 4.54
N PRO A 290 -0.78 -11.01 4.90
CA PRO A 290 0.11 -12.02 4.32
C PRO A 290 -0.48 -13.43 4.46
N ASN A 291 -0.19 -14.31 3.51
CA ASN A 291 -0.61 -15.73 3.49
C ASN A 291 -2.14 -15.97 3.50
N SER A 292 -2.95 -14.94 3.22
CA SER A 292 -4.41 -15.00 3.30
C SER A 292 -5.10 -15.50 2.02
N LYS A 293 -4.34 -15.81 0.97
CA LYS A 293 -4.87 -16.18 -0.37
C LYS A 293 -5.84 -15.12 -0.92
N GLY A 294 -5.59 -13.83 -0.61
CA GLY A 294 -6.44 -12.70 -1.00
C GLY A 294 -7.80 -12.63 -0.29
N LYS A 295 -7.98 -13.36 0.83
CA LYS A 295 -9.24 -13.39 1.58
C LYS A 295 -9.29 -12.43 2.75
N SER A 296 -8.18 -12.33 3.50
CA SER A 296 -8.13 -11.51 4.71
C SER A 296 -7.58 -10.13 4.41
N ILE A 297 -8.31 -9.10 4.85
CA ILE A 297 -8.02 -7.69 4.59
C ILE A 297 -8.15 -6.91 5.90
N ILE A 298 -7.19 -6.04 6.17
CA ILE A 298 -7.28 -5.02 7.21
C ILE A 298 -7.49 -3.67 6.54
N ALA A 299 -8.47 -2.91 7.02
CA ALA A 299 -8.67 -1.51 6.68
C ALA A 299 -8.64 -0.68 7.96
N LEU A 300 -7.83 0.39 7.98
CA LEU A 300 -7.77 1.30 9.12
C LEU A 300 -7.80 2.77 8.68
N GLY A 301 -8.14 3.60 9.64
CA GLY A 301 -8.22 5.04 9.52
C GLY A 301 -8.43 5.67 10.89
N PHE A 302 -8.81 6.94 10.93
CA PHE A 302 -9.12 7.59 12.20
C PHE A 302 -10.44 7.08 12.86
N ASN A 303 -11.23 6.28 12.12
CA ASN A 303 -12.43 5.59 12.63
C ASN A 303 -12.17 4.15 13.07
N GLY A 304 -10.91 3.78 13.33
CA GLY A 304 -10.57 2.48 13.89
C GLY A 304 -10.03 1.47 12.86
N ILE A 305 -9.96 0.21 13.29
CA ILE A 305 -9.40 -0.93 12.59
C ILE A 305 -10.50 -1.93 12.28
N ALA A 306 -10.70 -2.26 11.02
CA ALA A 306 -11.68 -3.24 10.56
C ALA A 306 -11.00 -4.39 9.82
N TYR A 307 -11.57 -5.58 9.94
CA TYR A 307 -11.10 -6.84 9.37
C TYR A 307 -12.19 -7.51 8.54
N SER A 308 -11.82 -8.00 7.38
CA SER A 308 -12.59 -8.93 6.56
C SER A 308 -11.82 -10.23 6.37
N HIS A 309 -12.50 -11.37 6.29
CA HIS A 309 -11.91 -12.68 6.01
C HIS A 309 -12.46 -13.31 4.72
N ASP A 310 -13.26 -12.59 3.98
CA ASP A 310 -13.99 -13.05 2.80
C ASP A 310 -13.91 -12.07 1.63
N SER A 311 -12.71 -11.52 1.41
CA SER A 311 -12.40 -10.62 0.30
C SER A 311 -13.21 -9.32 0.33
N GLY A 312 -13.57 -8.83 1.52
CA GLY A 312 -14.25 -7.56 1.70
C GLY A 312 -15.78 -7.61 1.64
N GLU A 313 -16.40 -8.79 1.54
CA GLU A 313 -17.87 -8.92 1.51
C GLU A 313 -18.49 -8.67 2.90
N ASN A 314 -17.83 -9.14 3.97
CA ASN A 314 -18.24 -8.88 5.35
C ASN A 314 -17.08 -8.39 6.19
N TRP A 315 -17.38 -7.50 7.13
CA TRP A 315 -16.38 -6.83 7.94
C TRP A 315 -16.75 -6.86 9.43
N LYS A 316 -15.71 -6.88 10.26
CA LYS A 316 -15.80 -6.76 11.71
C LYS A 316 -14.90 -5.61 12.17
N GLN A 317 -15.41 -4.71 13.00
CA GLN A 317 -14.60 -3.74 13.73
C GLN A 317 -13.80 -4.48 14.80
N LEU A 318 -12.47 -4.37 14.78
CA LEU A 318 -11.58 -4.98 15.77
C LEU A 318 -11.18 -3.98 16.87
N SER A 319 -11.08 -2.68 16.53
CA SER A 319 -10.69 -1.62 17.45
C SER A 319 -11.19 -0.28 16.95
N ASP A 320 -11.49 0.64 17.87
CA ASP A 320 -11.85 2.05 17.58
C ASP A 320 -10.62 2.97 17.59
N GLU A 321 -9.43 2.42 17.80
CA GLU A 321 -8.20 3.20 17.86
C GLU A 321 -7.80 3.76 16.50
N SER A 322 -7.48 5.07 16.49
CA SER A 322 -7.21 5.86 15.29
C SER A 322 -5.77 5.71 14.80
N PHE A 323 -5.62 5.44 13.50
CA PHE A 323 -4.35 5.41 12.79
C PHE A 323 -4.52 5.98 11.37
N TYR A 324 -3.40 6.20 10.66
CA TYR A 324 -3.39 6.63 9.25
C TYR A 324 -2.91 5.54 8.30
N THR A 325 -1.90 4.78 8.71
CA THR A 325 -1.20 3.79 7.87
C THR A 325 -0.82 2.55 8.68
N LEU A 326 -0.61 1.44 7.96
CA LEU A 326 -0.08 0.21 8.54
C LEU A 326 0.89 -0.50 7.58
N ARG A 327 1.78 -1.33 8.15
CA ARG A 327 2.64 -2.27 7.41
C ARG A 327 2.69 -3.59 8.16
N PHE A 328 2.40 -4.69 7.46
CA PHE A 328 2.52 -6.04 8.01
C PHE A 328 3.98 -6.48 8.13
N LEU A 329 4.35 -7.01 9.29
CA LEU A 329 5.59 -7.76 9.49
C LEU A 329 5.39 -9.23 9.08
N ASN A 330 4.24 -9.81 9.43
CA ASN A 330 3.79 -11.15 9.08
C ASN A 330 2.26 -11.23 9.17
N ASP A 331 1.68 -12.41 9.12
CA ASP A 331 0.23 -12.62 9.13
C ASP A 331 -0.46 -12.28 10.46
N THR A 332 0.29 -12.12 11.56
CA THR A 332 -0.24 -11.84 12.90
C THR A 332 0.22 -10.51 13.47
N ILE A 333 1.25 -9.91 12.93
CA ILE A 333 1.85 -8.68 13.45
C ILE A 333 1.93 -7.63 12.36
N ALA A 334 1.44 -6.43 12.68
CA ALA A 334 1.65 -5.24 11.87
C ALA A 334 2.10 -4.06 12.74
N TYR A 335 2.62 -3.03 12.10
CA TYR A 335 2.88 -1.74 12.73
C TYR A 335 1.97 -0.70 12.11
N ALA A 336 1.35 0.12 12.94
CA ALA A 336 0.46 1.20 12.52
C ALA A 336 0.98 2.54 13.06
N ALA A 337 0.73 3.60 12.30
CA ALA A 337 1.11 4.95 12.68
C ALA A 337 -0.01 5.94 12.44
N GLY A 338 -0.07 6.99 13.26
CA GLY A 338 -1.14 7.98 13.22
C GLY A 338 -0.74 9.30 13.86
N LYS A 339 -1.74 10.00 14.40
CA LYS A 339 -1.50 11.22 15.14
C LYS A 339 -0.82 10.89 16.48
N ASN A 340 0.36 11.45 16.67
CA ASN A 340 1.13 11.42 17.92
C ASN A 340 1.66 10.04 18.34
N ARG A 341 1.55 8.99 17.51
CA ARG A 341 2.00 7.64 17.92
C ARG A 341 2.33 6.69 16.77
N ILE A 342 3.17 5.73 17.12
CA ILE A 342 3.38 4.48 16.38
C ILE A 342 3.05 3.32 17.33
N ALA A 343 2.36 2.31 16.82
CA ALA A 343 1.93 1.15 17.60
C ALA A 343 2.23 -0.16 16.84
N LYS A 344 2.45 -1.22 17.62
CA LYS A 344 2.43 -2.60 17.17
C LYS A 344 1.02 -3.14 17.31
N LEU A 345 0.52 -3.82 16.29
CA LEU A 345 -0.77 -4.50 16.25
C LEU A 345 -0.53 -6.00 16.26
N ILE A 346 -1.19 -6.73 17.17
CA ILE A 346 -1.12 -8.19 17.26
C ILE A 346 -2.53 -8.75 17.06
N PHE A 347 -2.72 -9.49 15.98
CA PHE A 347 -4.01 -10.07 15.60
C PHE A 347 -4.18 -11.48 16.18
N HIS A 348 -5.32 -11.74 16.84
CA HIS A 348 -5.66 -13.00 17.50
C HIS A 348 -6.96 -13.62 16.97
#